data_71618f8a527521b9943c7bc43456aa00
#
_entry.id   71618f8a527521b9943c7bc43456aa00
#
_cell.length_a   1.000
_cell.length_b   1.000
_cell.length_c   1.000
_cell.angle_alpha   90.00
_cell.angle_beta   90.00
_cell.angle_gamma   90.00
#
_symmetry.space_group_name_H-M   'P 1'
#
loop_
_entity.id
_entity.type
_entity.pdbx_description
1 polymer ?
#
loop_
_entity_poly.entity_id
_entity_poly.type
_entity_poly.pdbx_seq_one_letter_code
_entity_poly.pdbx_strand_id
1 'polypeptide(L)'
;MFYIEYIMKIALITGITGQDGSYLSDLLLEKDYIVWGIIRRASDINTHRIEHLRSNSNLILKYGDLTDSSNLLNIIYDIKHSYPNMERLEIYNLGAMSHVKVSFDMPEYCADADGVGTLRLLEGIRSAGIMDKCRFYQASTSELYGLVQEVPQKESTPFYPRSPYGVAKLYGFWITKNYRESYNMFACNGILFNHESPRRGPTFVTRKITRGLNSILKGDCDKLVLGNIDAKRDWGHAKDYVEGLWRMLQVDTPDDYVLSTNEFHSVREFIEKSFALRGFDIKWKGSGLDEIGYDENTGRELIFISEKYFRPAEVEELLGDSTRARTELEWVPQYSFDELVQEMVDEDCK
;
A
#
# COMPACT_ATOMS: atom_id res chain seq x y z
N MET A 1 4.87 7.84 -45.04
CA MET A 1 5.39 8.31 -43.76
C MET A 1 4.27 8.05 -42.77
N PHE A 2 4.32 6.92 -42.04
CA PHE A 2 3.31 6.60 -41.01
C PHE A 2 3.60 7.50 -39.82
N TYR A 3 2.74 8.46 -39.52
CA TYR A 3 2.72 9.13 -38.24
C TYR A 3 2.29 8.06 -37.23
N ILE A 4 3.23 7.58 -36.41
CA ILE A 4 2.89 6.90 -35.18
C ILE A 4 2.29 8.00 -34.32
N GLU A 5 0.97 8.03 -34.18
CA GLU A 5 0.31 8.88 -33.19
C GLU A 5 0.85 8.46 -31.82
N TYR A 6 1.65 9.32 -31.21
CA TYR A 6 2.23 9.08 -29.91
C TYR A 6 1.10 9.29 -28.89
N ILE A 7 0.46 8.21 -28.48
CA ILE A 7 -0.60 8.25 -27.45
C ILE A 7 0.05 8.76 -26.15
N MET A 8 -0.33 9.96 -25.75
CA MET A 8 0.19 10.57 -24.54
C MET A 8 -0.44 9.92 -23.32
N LYS A 9 0.39 9.19 -22.53
CA LYS A 9 -0.02 8.51 -21.31
C LYS A 9 0.17 9.46 -20.12
N ILE A 10 -0.90 9.75 -19.40
CA ILE A 10 -0.89 10.66 -18.25
C ILE A 10 -1.42 9.93 -17.04
N ALA A 11 -0.75 10.06 -15.90
CA ALA A 11 -1.18 9.52 -14.64
C ALA A 11 -1.21 10.59 -13.54
N LEU A 12 -2.20 10.52 -12.65
CA LEU A 12 -2.28 11.27 -11.40
C LEU A 12 -2.18 10.31 -10.23
N ILE A 13 -1.21 10.50 -9.33
CA ILE A 13 -0.99 9.66 -8.17
C ILE A 13 -1.22 10.48 -6.90
N THR A 14 -2.21 10.11 -6.08
CA THR A 14 -2.28 10.59 -4.70
C THR A 14 -1.38 9.73 -3.82
N GLY A 15 -0.74 10.32 -2.79
CA GLY A 15 0.19 9.58 -1.94
C GLY A 15 1.49 9.16 -2.63
N ILE A 16 1.94 9.92 -3.62
CA ILE A 16 3.15 9.63 -4.41
C ILE A 16 4.42 9.46 -3.57
N THR A 17 4.50 10.08 -2.39
CA THR A 17 5.64 9.95 -1.46
C THR A 17 5.59 8.72 -0.57
N GLY A 18 4.52 7.92 -0.66
CA GLY A 18 4.38 6.64 0.02
C GLY A 18 5.23 5.54 -0.63
N GLN A 19 5.21 4.34 -0.03
CA GLN A 19 5.87 3.16 -0.60
C GLN A 19 5.37 2.91 -2.03
N ASP A 20 4.08 2.65 -2.18
CA ASP A 20 3.47 2.25 -3.45
C ASP A 20 3.50 3.37 -4.48
N GLY A 21 3.21 4.61 -4.05
CA GLY A 21 3.27 5.78 -4.92
C GLY A 21 4.66 6.00 -5.51
N SER A 22 5.72 5.74 -4.75
CA SER A 22 7.10 5.88 -5.23
C SER A 22 7.49 4.79 -6.23
N TYR A 23 7.14 3.51 -5.98
CA TYR A 23 7.38 2.42 -6.95
C TYR A 23 6.50 2.54 -8.19
N LEU A 24 5.23 2.96 -8.02
CA LEU A 24 4.37 3.21 -9.17
C LEU A 24 4.90 4.36 -10.04
N SER A 25 5.49 5.39 -9.44
CA SER A 25 6.13 6.47 -10.20
C SER A 25 7.32 5.97 -11.00
N ASP A 26 8.17 5.11 -10.42
CA ASP A 26 9.28 4.46 -11.15
C ASP A 26 8.72 3.70 -12.37
N LEU A 27 7.75 2.83 -12.12
CA LEU A 27 7.13 1.98 -13.16
C LEU A 27 6.49 2.81 -14.29
N LEU A 28 5.73 3.85 -13.95
CA LEU A 28 5.02 4.65 -14.95
C LEU A 28 5.96 5.52 -15.77
N LEU A 29 7.01 6.08 -15.15
CA LEU A 29 8.03 6.84 -15.87
C LEU A 29 8.84 5.95 -16.83
N GLU A 30 9.15 4.69 -16.44
CA GLU A 30 9.76 3.69 -17.30
C GLU A 30 8.85 3.29 -18.49
N LYS A 31 7.52 3.41 -18.31
CA LYS A 31 6.51 3.16 -19.36
C LYS A 31 6.16 4.42 -20.18
N ASP A 32 6.96 5.48 -20.08
CA ASP A 32 6.80 6.76 -20.82
C ASP A 32 5.53 7.56 -20.43
N TYR A 33 5.05 7.44 -19.19
CA TYR A 33 3.97 8.30 -18.69
C TYR A 33 4.49 9.69 -18.30
N ILE A 34 3.60 10.68 -18.42
CA ILE A 34 3.71 11.93 -17.68
C ILE A 34 3.00 11.72 -16.34
N VAL A 35 3.74 11.80 -15.24
CA VAL A 35 3.26 11.51 -13.89
C VAL A 35 3.02 12.79 -13.11
N TRP A 36 1.79 13.04 -12.73
CA TRP A 36 1.41 14.06 -11.76
C TRP A 36 1.30 13.45 -10.38
N GLY A 37 1.99 13.99 -9.40
CA GLY A 37 1.99 13.48 -8.04
C GLY A 37 1.44 14.49 -7.04
N ILE A 38 0.48 14.08 -6.23
CA ILE A 38 -0.03 14.90 -5.12
C ILE A 38 0.81 14.64 -3.88
N ILE A 39 1.41 15.71 -3.35
CA ILE A 39 2.15 15.72 -2.10
C ILE A 39 1.41 16.57 -1.06
N ARG A 40 1.22 16.02 0.14
CA ARG A 40 0.61 16.77 1.23
C ARG A 40 1.61 17.78 1.80
N ARG A 41 1.18 19.01 2.01
CA ARG A 41 2.01 20.04 2.63
C ARG A 41 2.30 19.70 4.09
N ALA A 42 3.58 19.59 4.43
CA ALA A 42 4.08 19.41 5.79
C ALA A 42 5.26 20.35 6.03
N SER A 43 5.64 20.58 7.28
CA SER A 43 6.82 21.37 7.63
C SER A 43 8.10 20.68 7.19
N ASP A 44 8.14 19.35 7.31
CA ASP A 44 9.24 18.53 6.82
C ASP A 44 8.99 18.04 5.40
N ILE A 45 10.03 17.98 4.60
CA ILE A 45 9.96 17.46 3.23
C ILE A 45 9.96 15.94 3.27
N ASN A 46 8.84 15.32 2.95
CA ASN A 46 8.70 13.84 2.90
C ASN A 46 8.78 13.33 1.45
N THR A 47 9.86 13.64 0.74
CA THR A 47 10.06 13.24 -0.67
C THR A 47 11.20 12.24 -0.87
N HIS A 48 11.83 11.77 0.21
CA HIS A 48 13.04 10.92 0.13
C HIS A 48 12.86 9.67 -0.75
N ARG A 49 11.63 9.09 -0.83
CA ARG A 49 11.34 7.91 -1.68
C ARG A 49 11.28 8.21 -3.17
N ILE A 50 11.10 9.48 -3.56
CA ILE A 50 11.01 9.93 -4.94
C ILE A 50 12.12 10.94 -5.31
N GLU A 51 13.10 11.15 -4.44
CA GLU A 51 14.16 12.13 -4.66
C GLU A 51 15.00 11.81 -5.90
N HIS A 52 15.23 10.53 -6.18
CA HIS A 52 15.92 10.04 -7.38
C HIS A 52 15.18 10.38 -8.69
N LEU A 53 13.88 10.68 -8.64
CA LEU A 53 13.04 11.06 -9.79
C LEU A 53 12.97 12.57 -10.01
N ARG A 54 13.51 13.39 -9.10
CA ARG A 54 13.28 14.84 -9.07
C ARG A 54 13.76 15.58 -10.33
N SER A 55 14.76 15.04 -11.02
CA SER A 55 15.27 15.61 -12.27
C SER A 55 14.50 15.14 -13.52
N ASN A 56 13.54 14.23 -13.37
CA ASN A 56 12.77 13.72 -14.50
C ASN A 56 11.72 14.76 -14.92
N SER A 57 11.82 15.24 -16.17
CA SER A 57 10.91 16.26 -16.72
C SER A 57 9.46 15.80 -16.85
N ASN A 58 9.22 14.50 -16.84
CA ASN A 58 7.89 13.91 -16.89
C ASN A 58 7.25 13.73 -15.50
N LEU A 59 7.94 14.12 -14.41
CA LEU A 59 7.39 14.12 -13.06
C LEU A 59 6.97 15.54 -12.65
N ILE A 60 5.69 15.74 -12.38
CA ILE A 60 5.10 17.02 -11.97
C ILE A 60 4.50 16.86 -10.58
N LEU A 61 5.04 17.58 -9.60
CA LEU A 61 4.55 17.52 -8.22
C LEU A 61 3.64 18.71 -7.91
N LYS A 62 2.48 18.44 -7.29
CA LYS A 62 1.51 19.44 -6.83
C LYS A 62 1.22 19.25 -5.35
N TYR A 63 1.05 20.34 -4.62
CA TYR A 63 0.52 20.29 -3.27
C TYR A 63 -0.98 20.04 -3.30
N GLY A 64 -1.44 19.08 -2.48
CA GLY A 64 -2.86 18.78 -2.35
C GLY A 64 -3.14 17.88 -1.14
N ASP A 65 -4.40 17.83 -0.74
CA ASP A 65 -4.88 16.98 0.34
C ASP A 65 -6.22 16.34 -0.05
N LEU A 66 -6.43 15.08 0.31
CA LEU A 66 -7.68 14.37 0.06
C LEU A 66 -8.87 14.97 0.83
N THR A 67 -8.60 15.81 1.82
CA THR A 67 -9.62 16.55 2.58
C THR A 67 -10.03 17.88 1.92
N ASP A 68 -9.38 18.31 0.82
CA ASP A 68 -9.66 19.57 0.12
C ASP A 68 -10.22 19.34 -1.28
N SER A 69 -11.55 19.39 -1.39
CA SER A 69 -12.27 19.16 -2.66
C SER A 69 -11.89 20.15 -3.75
N SER A 70 -11.74 21.42 -3.40
CA SER A 70 -11.45 22.49 -4.37
C SER A 70 -10.04 22.37 -4.93
N ASN A 71 -9.08 22.03 -4.09
CA ASN A 71 -7.71 21.79 -4.50
C ASN A 71 -7.61 20.59 -5.45
N LEU A 72 -8.24 19.45 -5.10
CA LEU A 72 -8.25 18.25 -5.95
C LEU A 72 -8.88 18.53 -7.32
N LEU A 73 -10.01 19.23 -7.34
CA LEU A 73 -10.69 19.62 -8.58
C LEU A 73 -9.79 20.53 -9.45
N ASN A 74 -9.11 21.49 -8.83
CA ASN A 74 -8.18 22.39 -9.55
C ASN A 74 -7.01 21.61 -10.17
N ILE A 75 -6.46 20.61 -9.47
CA ILE A 75 -5.39 19.76 -10.02
C ILE A 75 -5.90 18.99 -11.25
N ILE A 76 -7.11 18.43 -11.19
CA ILE A 76 -7.73 17.73 -12.33
C ILE A 76 -7.95 18.70 -13.51
N TYR A 77 -8.39 19.92 -13.25
CA TYR A 77 -8.51 20.95 -14.28
C TYR A 77 -7.15 21.37 -14.86
N ASP A 78 -6.12 21.51 -14.02
CA ASP A 78 -4.76 21.81 -14.50
C ASP A 78 -4.29 20.75 -15.50
N ILE A 79 -4.51 19.46 -15.20
CA ILE A 79 -4.18 18.36 -16.12
C ILE A 79 -4.98 18.47 -17.41
N LYS A 80 -6.31 18.63 -17.30
CA LYS A 80 -7.21 18.76 -18.46
C LYS A 80 -6.79 19.91 -19.39
N HIS A 81 -6.41 21.06 -18.82
CA HIS A 81 -6.01 22.24 -19.61
C HIS A 81 -4.59 22.10 -20.17
N SER A 82 -3.68 21.45 -19.43
CA SER A 82 -2.31 21.20 -19.91
C SER A 82 -2.29 20.22 -21.08
N TYR A 83 -3.27 19.32 -21.12
CA TYR A 83 -3.32 18.24 -22.12
C TYR A 83 -4.72 18.14 -22.75
N PRO A 84 -5.16 19.15 -23.56
CA PRO A 84 -6.52 19.20 -24.09
C PRO A 84 -6.84 18.03 -25.03
N ASN A 85 -5.81 17.47 -25.67
CA ASN A 85 -5.93 16.34 -26.59
C ASN A 85 -5.60 14.99 -25.92
N MET A 86 -5.56 14.92 -24.58
CA MET A 86 -5.35 13.64 -23.90
C MET A 86 -6.46 12.65 -24.27
N GLU A 87 -6.07 11.43 -24.60
CA GLU A 87 -7.00 10.35 -24.85
C GLU A 87 -7.40 9.66 -23.53
N ARG A 88 -6.43 9.55 -22.60
CA ARG A 88 -6.64 8.85 -21.33
C ARG A 88 -5.84 9.49 -20.18
N LEU A 89 -6.51 9.65 -19.05
CA LEU A 89 -5.93 9.95 -17.74
C LEU A 89 -6.13 8.77 -16.80
N GLU A 90 -5.07 8.26 -16.23
CA GLU A 90 -5.12 7.24 -15.19
C GLU A 90 -4.96 7.89 -13.82
N ILE A 91 -5.91 7.68 -12.91
CA ILE A 91 -5.85 8.23 -11.55
C ILE A 91 -5.67 7.10 -10.55
N TYR A 92 -4.57 7.11 -9.83
CA TYR A 92 -4.24 6.13 -8.79
C TYR A 92 -4.41 6.77 -7.41
N ASN A 93 -5.50 6.42 -6.72
CA ASN A 93 -5.78 6.91 -5.38
C ASN A 93 -5.11 6.02 -4.33
N LEU A 94 -3.85 6.34 -4.01
CA LEU A 94 -3.02 5.63 -3.03
C LEU A 94 -2.88 6.40 -1.71
N GLY A 95 -3.25 7.68 -1.68
CA GLY A 95 -3.18 8.52 -0.49
C GLY A 95 -4.12 8.01 0.60
N ALA A 96 -3.60 7.81 1.80
CA ALA A 96 -4.38 7.37 2.96
C ALA A 96 -3.64 7.62 4.28
N MET A 97 -4.40 7.66 5.37
CA MET A 97 -3.89 7.46 6.71
C MET A 97 -3.86 5.96 7.02
N SER A 98 -2.87 5.25 6.47
CA SER A 98 -2.85 3.78 6.36
C SER A 98 -2.43 3.03 7.62
N HIS A 99 -2.09 3.72 8.73
CA HIS A 99 -1.66 3.07 9.95
C HIS A 99 -2.85 2.65 10.80
N VAL A 100 -3.22 1.36 10.76
CA VAL A 100 -4.42 0.81 11.41
C VAL A 100 -4.53 1.21 12.89
N LYS A 101 -3.46 1.07 13.69
CA LYS A 101 -3.50 1.44 15.12
C LYS A 101 -3.78 2.93 15.31
N VAL A 102 -3.17 3.81 14.53
CA VAL A 102 -3.37 5.26 14.62
C VAL A 102 -4.80 5.66 14.23
N SER A 103 -5.50 4.85 13.43
CA SER A 103 -6.89 5.15 13.07
C SER A 103 -7.84 5.14 14.28
N PHE A 104 -7.50 4.41 15.34
CA PHE A 104 -8.27 4.45 16.59
C PHE A 104 -8.07 5.77 17.38
N ASP A 105 -6.92 6.40 17.18
CA ASP A 105 -6.62 7.71 17.82
C ASP A 105 -7.15 8.88 16.99
N MET A 106 -7.33 8.71 15.66
CA MET A 106 -7.75 9.75 14.72
C MET A 106 -8.86 9.26 13.75
N PRO A 107 -10.00 8.76 14.26
CA PRO A 107 -11.02 8.12 13.42
C PRO A 107 -11.71 9.08 12.45
N GLU A 108 -11.97 10.33 12.84
CA GLU A 108 -12.59 11.33 11.97
C GLU A 108 -11.70 11.70 10.79
N TYR A 109 -10.42 11.98 11.05
CA TYR A 109 -9.47 12.28 9.98
C TYR A 109 -9.31 11.09 9.02
N CYS A 110 -9.27 9.86 9.56
CA CYS A 110 -9.23 8.65 8.75
C CYS A 110 -10.48 8.53 7.85
N ALA A 111 -11.67 8.74 8.41
CA ALA A 111 -12.92 8.71 7.64
C ALA A 111 -12.93 9.78 6.53
N ASP A 112 -12.50 11.00 6.84
CA ASP A 112 -12.49 12.12 5.91
C ASP A 112 -11.47 11.94 4.78
N ALA A 113 -10.23 11.57 5.10
CA ALA A 113 -9.18 11.37 4.11
C ALA A 113 -9.38 10.09 3.29
N ASP A 114 -9.59 8.94 3.95
CA ASP A 114 -9.55 7.63 3.30
C ASP A 114 -10.90 7.22 2.68
N GLY A 115 -12.00 7.67 3.27
CA GLY A 115 -13.35 7.43 2.78
C GLY A 115 -13.84 8.56 1.88
N VAL A 116 -14.12 9.73 2.47
CA VAL A 116 -14.69 10.89 1.75
C VAL A 116 -13.73 11.44 0.71
N GLY A 117 -12.40 11.34 0.94
CA GLY A 117 -11.38 11.71 -0.04
C GLY A 117 -11.51 10.96 -1.36
N THR A 118 -11.89 9.66 -1.33
CA THR A 118 -12.21 8.87 -2.53
C THR A 118 -13.39 9.48 -3.28
N LEU A 119 -14.47 9.82 -2.59
CA LEU A 119 -15.65 10.48 -3.19
C LEU A 119 -15.27 11.83 -3.83
N ARG A 120 -14.42 12.64 -3.19
CA ARG A 120 -13.97 13.93 -3.72
C ARG A 120 -13.26 13.79 -5.07
N LEU A 121 -12.41 12.75 -5.22
CA LEU A 121 -11.75 12.48 -6.50
C LEU A 121 -12.73 12.04 -7.58
N LEU A 122 -13.65 11.12 -7.27
CA LEU A 122 -14.68 10.66 -8.19
C LEU A 122 -15.58 11.83 -8.65
N GLU A 123 -16.04 12.67 -7.73
CA GLU A 123 -16.79 13.90 -8.04
C GLU A 123 -15.95 14.93 -8.81
N GLY A 124 -14.66 15.03 -8.50
CA GLY A 124 -13.74 15.88 -9.26
C GLY A 124 -13.63 15.44 -10.73
N ILE A 125 -13.52 14.15 -11.01
CA ILE A 125 -13.50 13.58 -12.37
C ILE A 125 -14.83 13.89 -13.09
N ARG A 126 -15.96 13.63 -12.41
CA ARG A 126 -17.29 13.87 -12.95
C ARG A 126 -17.54 15.35 -13.24
N SER A 127 -17.21 16.24 -12.29
CA SER A 127 -17.37 17.69 -12.41
C SER A 127 -16.45 18.29 -13.47
N ALA A 128 -15.26 17.74 -13.68
CA ALA A 128 -14.35 18.14 -14.75
C ALA A 128 -14.84 17.70 -16.14
N GLY A 129 -15.85 16.81 -16.22
CA GLY A 129 -16.39 16.30 -17.49
C GLY A 129 -15.38 15.48 -18.28
N ILE A 130 -14.63 14.60 -17.61
CA ILE A 130 -13.59 13.75 -18.22
C ILE A 130 -13.78 12.25 -17.90
N MET A 131 -14.97 11.85 -17.48
CA MET A 131 -15.25 10.45 -17.11
C MET A 131 -14.95 9.46 -18.24
N ASP A 132 -15.26 9.83 -19.46
CA ASP A 132 -15.05 9.04 -20.68
C ASP A 132 -13.56 8.85 -21.03
N LYS A 133 -12.70 9.71 -20.49
CA LYS A 133 -11.25 9.70 -20.69
C LYS A 133 -10.47 9.25 -19.44
N CYS A 134 -11.16 8.98 -18.34
CA CYS A 134 -10.52 8.69 -17.07
C CYS A 134 -10.66 7.23 -16.69
N ARG A 135 -9.53 6.62 -16.25
CA ARG A 135 -9.51 5.33 -15.57
C ARG A 135 -9.07 5.56 -14.13
N PHE A 136 -9.92 5.16 -13.20
CA PHE A 136 -9.71 5.39 -11.77
C PHE A 136 -9.39 4.09 -11.04
N TYR A 137 -8.31 4.09 -10.28
CA TYR A 137 -7.92 3.03 -9.38
C TYR A 137 -8.07 3.48 -7.93
N GLN A 138 -8.78 2.67 -7.12
CA GLN A 138 -8.89 2.82 -5.67
C GLN A 138 -8.03 1.78 -4.96
N ALA A 139 -7.06 2.23 -4.17
CA ALA A 139 -6.36 1.34 -3.25
C ALA A 139 -7.29 0.93 -2.11
N SER A 140 -7.84 -0.27 -2.20
CA SER A 140 -8.53 -0.96 -1.13
C SER A 140 -7.56 -1.84 -0.35
N THR A 141 -8.02 -2.66 0.58
CA THR A 141 -7.16 -3.33 1.55
C THR A 141 -7.77 -4.63 2.04
N SER A 142 -6.95 -5.62 2.40
CA SER A 142 -7.39 -6.84 3.09
C SER A 142 -8.03 -6.57 4.47
N GLU A 143 -7.80 -5.39 5.07
CA GLU A 143 -8.47 -4.97 6.31
C GLU A 143 -10.00 -4.80 6.15
N LEU A 144 -10.54 -4.79 4.92
CA LEU A 144 -11.99 -4.87 4.67
C LEU A 144 -12.58 -6.17 5.21
N TYR A 145 -11.84 -7.29 5.10
CA TYR A 145 -12.29 -8.60 5.56
C TYR A 145 -12.38 -8.67 7.09
N GLY A 146 -11.46 -8.04 7.80
CA GLY A 146 -11.48 -7.84 9.27
C GLY A 146 -11.74 -9.12 10.06
N LEU A 147 -12.97 -9.30 10.59
CA LEU A 147 -13.42 -10.57 11.16
C LEU A 147 -13.73 -11.53 10.02
N VAL A 148 -12.73 -12.32 9.67
CA VAL A 148 -12.70 -13.18 8.48
C VAL A 148 -13.88 -14.15 8.44
N GLN A 149 -14.62 -14.17 7.33
CA GLN A 149 -15.81 -15.01 7.14
C GLN A 149 -15.50 -16.29 6.35
N GLU A 150 -14.43 -16.30 5.57
CA GLU A 150 -13.90 -17.49 4.86
C GLU A 150 -12.38 -17.34 4.63
N VAL A 151 -11.69 -18.46 4.46
CA VAL A 151 -10.25 -18.53 4.17
C VAL A 151 -10.03 -19.48 2.99
N PRO A 152 -9.30 -19.10 1.95
CA PRO A 152 -8.74 -17.76 1.69
C PRO A 152 -9.81 -16.73 1.31
N GLN A 153 -9.49 -15.42 1.47
CA GLN A 153 -10.38 -14.33 1.10
C GLN A 153 -10.23 -13.99 -0.38
N LYS A 154 -11.36 -13.77 -1.05
CA LYS A 154 -11.49 -13.40 -2.46
C LYS A 154 -12.46 -12.22 -2.64
N GLU A 155 -12.65 -11.76 -3.86
CA GLU A 155 -13.49 -10.59 -4.17
C GLU A 155 -14.93 -10.71 -3.70
N SER A 156 -15.47 -11.96 -3.60
CA SER A 156 -16.84 -12.24 -3.14
C SER A 156 -16.97 -12.48 -1.65
N THR A 157 -15.86 -12.56 -0.91
CA THR A 157 -15.87 -12.77 0.54
C THR A 157 -16.53 -11.58 1.24
N PRO A 158 -17.52 -11.78 2.15
CA PRO A 158 -18.16 -10.70 2.88
C PRO A 158 -17.15 -9.89 3.72
N PHE A 159 -17.29 -8.57 3.70
CA PHE A 159 -16.47 -7.67 4.49
C PHE A 159 -17.02 -7.49 5.91
N TYR A 160 -16.12 -7.47 6.90
CA TYR A 160 -16.42 -7.21 8.30
C TYR A 160 -15.26 -6.43 8.97
N PRO A 161 -15.05 -5.12 8.63
CA PRO A 161 -13.90 -4.37 9.09
C PRO A 161 -13.85 -4.26 10.62
N ARG A 162 -12.62 -4.28 11.17
CA ARG A 162 -12.35 -4.27 12.62
C ARG A 162 -11.60 -3.02 13.09
N SER A 163 -11.51 -2.00 12.23
CA SER A 163 -10.82 -0.74 12.56
C SER A 163 -11.47 0.45 11.87
N PRO A 164 -11.33 1.68 12.41
CA PRO A 164 -11.77 2.89 11.71
C PRO A 164 -11.18 3.02 10.30
N TYR A 165 -9.91 2.62 10.12
CA TYR A 165 -9.27 2.53 8.81
C TYR A 165 -10.02 1.58 7.86
N GLY A 166 -10.30 0.35 8.32
CA GLY A 166 -11.05 -0.63 7.52
C GLY A 166 -12.44 -0.13 7.14
N VAL A 167 -13.16 0.55 8.05
CA VAL A 167 -14.47 1.15 7.79
C VAL A 167 -14.37 2.29 6.76
N ALA A 168 -13.39 3.16 6.88
CA ALA A 168 -13.17 4.26 5.92
C ALA A 168 -12.84 3.70 4.51
N LYS A 169 -11.98 2.70 4.43
CA LYS A 169 -11.65 2.00 3.17
C LYS A 169 -12.84 1.24 2.60
N LEU A 170 -13.73 0.71 3.45
CA LEU A 170 -14.97 0.07 2.99
C LEU A 170 -15.91 1.07 2.32
N TYR A 171 -16.04 2.29 2.85
CA TYR A 171 -16.75 3.36 2.17
C TYR A 171 -16.11 3.66 0.81
N GLY A 172 -14.77 3.83 0.76
CA GLY A 172 -14.02 4.06 -0.48
C GLY A 172 -14.24 2.96 -1.52
N PHE A 173 -14.26 1.70 -1.10
CA PHE A 173 -14.56 0.55 -1.97
C PHE A 173 -15.96 0.64 -2.58
N TRP A 174 -16.99 0.81 -1.74
CA TRP A 174 -18.37 0.81 -2.21
C TRP A 174 -18.73 2.04 -3.02
N ILE A 175 -18.19 3.22 -2.69
CA ILE A 175 -18.45 4.42 -3.49
C ILE A 175 -17.78 4.32 -4.88
N THR A 176 -16.60 3.70 -4.99
CA THR A 176 -15.94 3.43 -6.27
C THR A 176 -16.78 2.50 -7.13
N LYS A 177 -17.28 1.40 -6.55
CA LYS A 177 -18.18 0.46 -7.22
C LYS A 177 -19.49 1.13 -7.63
N ASN A 178 -20.08 1.96 -6.77
CA ASN A 178 -21.29 2.72 -7.08
C ASN A 178 -21.10 3.63 -8.29
N TYR A 179 -19.96 4.34 -8.38
CA TYR A 179 -19.68 5.23 -9.53
C TYR A 179 -19.47 4.43 -10.83
N ARG A 180 -18.85 3.27 -10.75
CA ARG A 180 -18.75 2.34 -11.88
C ARG A 180 -20.14 1.93 -12.39
N GLU A 181 -21.02 1.50 -11.50
CA GLU A 181 -22.34 0.98 -11.84
C GLU A 181 -23.35 2.08 -12.22
N SER A 182 -23.33 3.23 -11.51
CA SER A 182 -24.33 4.29 -11.68
C SER A 182 -24.00 5.27 -12.79
N TYR A 183 -22.72 5.53 -13.04
CA TYR A 183 -22.26 6.54 -14.00
C TYR A 183 -21.45 5.96 -15.15
N ASN A 184 -21.30 4.63 -15.22
CA ASN A 184 -20.45 3.95 -16.21
C ASN A 184 -19.00 4.47 -16.20
N MET A 185 -18.50 4.86 -15.03
CA MET A 185 -17.12 5.31 -14.87
C MET A 185 -16.18 4.11 -14.89
N PHE A 186 -15.06 4.19 -15.64
CA PHE A 186 -14.03 3.18 -15.53
C PHE A 186 -13.34 3.31 -14.17
N ALA A 187 -13.75 2.50 -13.20
CA ALA A 187 -13.25 2.55 -11.83
C ALA A 187 -13.04 1.14 -11.25
N CYS A 188 -11.83 0.86 -10.78
CA CYS A 188 -11.41 -0.42 -10.23
C CYS A 188 -11.04 -0.30 -8.74
N ASN A 189 -11.31 -1.35 -7.95
CA ASN A 189 -10.74 -1.50 -6.63
C ASN A 189 -9.67 -2.60 -6.63
N GLY A 190 -8.49 -2.30 -6.07
CA GLY A 190 -7.51 -3.32 -5.74
C GLY A 190 -7.60 -3.67 -4.27
N ILE A 191 -8.03 -4.87 -3.92
CA ILE A 191 -8.03 -5.38 -2.55
C ILE A 191 -6.65 -5.94 -2.25
N LEU A 192 -5.78 -5.06 -1.73
CA LEU A 192 -4.38 -5.38 -1.53
C LEU A 192 -4.15 -6.07 -0.19
N PHE A 193 -3.50 -7.22 -0.24
CA PHE A 193 -2.92 -7.83 0.95
C PHE A 193 -1.63 -7.12 1.34
N ASN A 194 -1.04 -7.49 2.46
CA ASN A 194 0.13 -6.80 2.96
C ASN A 194 1.28 -6.87 1.95
N HIS A 195 1.87 -5.75 1.62
CA HIS A 195 3.01 -5.68 0.72
C HIS A 195 4.07 -4.73 1.26
N GLU A 196 5.27 -5.21 1.25
CA GLU A 196 6.38 -4.65 1.97
C GLU A 196 7.55 -4.34 1.03
N SER A 197 8.51 -3.61 1.51
CA SER A 197 9.75 -3.31 0.80
C SER A 197 10.71 -2.48 1.66
N PRO A 198 11.93 -2.22 1.20
CA PRO A 198 12.79 -1.22 1.81
C PRO A 198 12.21 0.19 1.91
N ARG A 199 11.15 0.51 1.13
CA ARG A 199 10.45 1.80 1.20
C ARG A 199 9.25 1.81 2.15
N ARG A 200 8.99 0.70 2.87
CA ARG A 200 7.90 0.63 3.86
C ARG A 200 8.07 1.67 4.96
N GLY A 201 6.97 2.18 5.50
CA GLY A 201 7.00 3.11 6.63
C GLY A 201 7.66 2.48 7.87
N PRO A 202 8.51 3.21 8.62
CA PRO A 202 9.33 2.66 9.70
C PRO A 202 8.55 2.17 10.92
N THR A 203 7.27 2.51 11.02
CA THR A 203 6.36 2.10 12.11
C THR A 203 5.62 0.80 11.83
N PHE A 204 5.65 0.29 10.60
CA PHE A 204 5.07 -1.00 10.24
C PHE A 204 5.95 -2.15 10.72
N VAL A 205 5.33 -3.27 11.10
CA VAL A 205 5.98 -4.36 11.82
C VAL A 205 7.21 -4.90 11.13
N THR A 206 7.16 -5.18 9.85
CA THR A 206 8.28 -5.69 9.04
C THR A 206 9.46 -4.74 9.05
N ARG A 207 9.22 -3.46 8.76
CA ARG A 207 10.28 -2.44 8.77
C ARG A 207 10.77 -2.13 10.17
N LYS A 208 9.91 -2.23 11.19
CA LYS A 208 10.31 -2.11 12.60
C LYS A 208 11.28 -3.23 12.99
N ILE A 209 11.09 -4.45 12.47
CA ILE A 209 11.96 -5.59 12.73
C ILE A 209 13.32 -5.35 12.09
N THR A 210 13.38 -5.05 10.80
CA THR A 210 14.66 -4.88 10.07
C THR A 210 15.48 -3.70 10.59
N ARG A 211 14.84 -2.58 10.91
CA ARG A 211 15.52 -1.43 11.54
C ARG A 211 15.93 -1.70 12.99
N GLY A 212 15.11 -2.44 13.75
CA GLY A 212 15.44 -2.87 15.10
C GLY A 212 16.65 -3.79 15.12
N LEU A 213 16.74 -4.72 14.17
CA LEU A 213 17.92 -5.58 13.97
C LEU A 213 19.18 -4.72 13.69
N ASN A 214 19.09 -3.75 12.78
CA ASN A 214 20.21 -2.85 12.51
C ASN A 214 20.65 -2.07 13.77
N SER A 215 19.70 -1.56 14.56
CA SER A 215 20.02 -0.84 15.80
C SER A 215 20.70 -1.77 16.84
N ILE A 216 20.29 -3.04 16.91
CA ILE A 216 20.95 -4.05 17.77
C ILE A 216 22.37 -4.34 17.29
N LEU A 217 22.59 -4.48 15.98
CA LEU A 217 23.90 -4.71 15.38
C LEU A 217 24.86 -3.54 15.64
N LYS A 218 24.38 -2.29 15.57
CA LYS A 218 25.15 -1.09 15.82
C LYS A 218 25.37 -0.79 17.32
N GLY A 219 24.67 -1.51 18.20
CA GLY A 219 24.69 -1.26 19.64
C GLY A 219 23.89 -0.03 20.09
N ASP A 220 23.03 0.51 19.22
CA ASP A 220 22.14 1.65 19.54
C ASP A 220 20.99 1.25 20.45
N CYS A 221 20.60 -0.02 20.43
CA CYS A 221 19.66 -0.61 21.38
C CYS A 221 19.98 -2.08 21.69
N ASP A 222 19.52 -2.54 22.84
CA ASP A 222 19.78 -3.92 23.31
C ASP A 222 18.66 -4.90 22.92
N LYS A 223 17.48 -4.38 22.59
CA LYS A 223 16.28 -5.21 22.40
C LYS A 223 15.27 -4.57 21.46
N LEU A 224 14.49 -5.44 20.80
CA LEU A 224 13.33 -5.09 19.99
C LEU A 224 12.04 -5.45 20.77
N VAL A 225 11.09 -4.51 20.85
CA VAL A 225 9.80 -4.73 21.55
C VAL A 225 8.67 -4.71 20.53
N LEU A 226 7.87 -5.79 20.50
CA LEU A 226 6.81 -6.02 19.52
C LEU A 226 5.46 -6.32 20.22
N GLY A 227 4.39 -6.43 19.44
CA GLY A 227 3.08 -6.90 19.89
C GLY A 227 2.90 -8.39 19.60
N ASN A 228 1.76 -8.74 18.98
CA ASN A 228 1.44 -10.12 18.62
C ASN A 228 2.39 -10.63 17.52
N ILE A 229 3.27 -11.57 17.89
CA ILE A 229 4.23 -12.18 16.95
C ILE A 229 3.68 -13.41 16.23
N ASP A 230 2.53 -13.93 16.65
CA ASP A 230 1.90 -15.09 16.04
C ASP A 230 0.86 -14.72 14.96
N ALA A 231 0.57 -13.42 14.82
CA ALA A 231 -0.29 -12.93 13.75
C ALA A 231 0.28 -13.30 12.38
N LYS A 232 -0.58 -13.88 11.53
CA LYS A 232 -0.22 -14.32 10.19
C LYS A 232 -0.71 -13.35 9.13
N ARG A 233 0.12 -13.07 8.15
CA ARG A 233 -0.18 -12.18 7.03
C ARG A 233 0.33 -12.76 5.72
N ASP A 234 -0.41 -12.51 4.65
CA ASP A 234 0.07 -12.69 3.29
C ASP A 234 0.92 -11.46 2.94
N TRP A 235 2.23 -11.65 2.83
CA TRP A 235 3.19 -10.58 2.55
C TRP A 235 3.82 -10.74 1.17
N GLY A 236 3.54 -9.81 0.29
CA GLY A 236 4.21 -9.70 -1.01
C GLY A 236 5.17 -8.51 -1.11
N HIS A 237 5.81 -8.37 -2.25
CA HIS A 237 6.70 -7.24 -2.53
C HIS A 237 5.95 -6.10 -3.21
N ALA A 238 6.15 -4.85 -2.77
CA ALA A 238 5.44 -3.68 -3.29
C ALA A 238 5.64 -3.46 -4.81
N LYS A 239 6.77 -3.86 -5.38
CA LYS A 239 7.00 -3.79 -6.85
C LYS A 239 6.02 -4.67 -7.63
N ASP A 240 5.72 -5.88 -7.13
CA ASP A 240 4.73 -6.76 -7.77
C ASP A 240 3.33 -6.14 -7.71
N TYR A 241 3.00 -5.54 -6.57
CA TYR A 241 1.68 -4.94 -6.37
C TYR A 241 1.45 -3.73 -7.27
N VAL A 242 2.43 -2.83 -7.44
CA VAL A 242 2.26 -1.68 -8.33
C VAL A 242 2.12 -2.06 -9.80
N GLU A 243 2.74 -3.17 -10.24
CA GLU A 243 2.47 -3.74 -11.56
C GLU A 243 1.00 -4.20 -11.67
N GLY A 244 0.46 -4.83 -10.63
CA GLY A 244 -0.95 -5.22 -10.55
C GLY A 244 -1.91 -4.02 -10.63
N LEU A 245 -1.61 -2.93 -9.90
CA LEU A 245 -2.39 -1.69 -9.96
C LEU A 245 -2.46 -1.14 -11.40
N TRP A 246 -1.31 -1.09 -12.06
CA TRP A 246 -1.23 -0.62 -13.46
C TRP A 246 -2.03 -1.54 -14.38
N ARG A 247 -1.91 -2.87 -14.27
CA ARG A 247 -2.64 -3.84 -15.08
C ARG A 247 -4.15 -3.72 -14.96
N MET A 248 -4.67 -3.44 -13.75
CA MET A 248 -6.11 -3.22 -13.52
C MET A 248 -6.67 -2.07 -14.35
N LEU A 249 -5.84 -1.06 -14.66
CA LEU A 249 -6.25 0.04 -15.52
C LEU A 249 -5.97 -0.18 -17.02
N GLN A 250 -5.44 -1.35 -17.42
CA GLN A 250 -5.19 -1.69 -18.83
C GLN A 250 -6.27 -2.60 -19.43
N VAL A 251 -7.13 -3.21 -18.60
CA VAL A 251 -8.23 -4.08 -19.07
C VAL A 251 -9.34 -3.27 -19.77
N ASP A 252 -10.17 -3.96 -20.54
CA ASP A 252 -11.29 -3.32 -21.25
C ASP A 252 -12.48 -3.03 -20.33
N THR A 253 -12.72 -3.89 -19.35
CA THR A 253 -13.85 -3.78 -18.42
C THR A 253 -13.33 -3.61 -16.99
N PRO A 254 -13.74 -2.54 -16.28
CA PRO A 254 -13.29 -2.31 -14.90
C PRO A 254 -13.96 -3.30 -13.93
N ASP A 255 -13.18 -3.82 -12.98
CA ASP A 255 -13.68 -4.64 -11.89
C ASP A 255 -12.80 -4.54 -10.63
N ASP A 256 -13.11 -5.35 -9.62
CA ASP A 256 -12.39 -5.43 -8.36
C ASP A 256 -11.50 -6.67 -8.36
N TYR A 257 -10.28 -6.55 -7.83
CA TYR A 257 -9.28 -7.64 -7.84
C TYR A 257 -8.56 -7.75 -6.51
N VAL A 258 -8.40 -8.99 -6.03
CA VAL A 258 -7.50 -9.31 -4.92
C VAL A 258 -6.08 -9.45 -5.45
N LEU A 259 -5.14 -8.74 -4.83
CA LEU A 259 -3.70 -8.97 -5.00
C LEU A 259 -3.11 -9.57 -3.71
N SER A 260 -2.57 -10.77 -3.83
CA SER A 260 -2.00 -11.56 -2.74
C SER A 260 -0.98 -12.55 -3.26
N THR A 261 -0.08 -13.02 -2.39
CA THR A 261 0.86 -14.10 -2.76
C THR A 261 0.20 -15.47 -2.72
N ASN A 262 -0.92 -15.60 -2.02
CA ASN A 262 -1.60 -16.85 -1.66
C ASN A 262 -0.83 -17.68 -0.61
N GLU A 263 0.13 -17.07 0.08
CA GLU A 263 0.89 -17.65 1.17
C GLU A 263 0.84 -16.74 2.38
N PHE A 264 0.86 -17.29 3.57
CA PHE A 264 0.95 -16.48 4.78
C PHE A 264 2.12 -16.90 5.65
N HIS A 265 2.71 -15.93 6.33
CA HIS A 265 3.82 -16.08 7.25
C HIS A 265 3.51 -15.38 8.56
N SER A 266 4.06 -15.87 9.67
CA SER A 266 3.92 -15.21 10.95
C SER A 266 4.95 -14.09 11.14
N VAL A 267 4.65 -13.13 12.02
CA VAL A 267 5.64 -12.13 12.44
C VAL A 267 6.86 -12.81 13.07
N ARG A 268 6.66 -13.90 13.79
CA ARG A 268 7.72 -14.76 14.35
C ARG A 268 8.67 -15.24 13.26
N GLU A 269 8.14 -15.83 12.19
CA GLU A 269 8.94 -16.31 11.06
C GLU A 269 9.74 -15.17 10.40
N PHE A 270 9.12 -14.00 10.24
CA PHE A 270 9.81 -12.81 9.71
C PHE A 270 11.00 -12.41 10.60
N ILE A 271 10.83 -12.46 11.93
CA ILE A 271 11.92 -12.18 12.90
C ILE A 271 13.03 -13.20 12.74
N GLU A 272 12.71 -14.48 12.81
CA GLU A 272 13.69 -15.57 12.74
C GLU A 272 14.53 -15.50 11.46
N LYS A 273 13.89 -15.33 10.30
CA LYS A 273 14.57 -15.17 9.01
C LYS A 273 15.44 -13.91 8.98
N SER A 274 14.90 -12.76 9.43
CA SER A 274 15.64 -11.49 9.42
C SER A 274 16.90 -11.56 10.28
N PHE A 275 16.80 -12.15 11.47
CA PHE A 275 17.92 -12.26 12.40
C PHE A 275 18.95 -13.30 11.93
N ALA A 276 18.49 -14.40 11.34
CA ALA A 276 19.36 -15.45 10.77
C ALA A 276 20.28 -14.88 9.67
N LEU A 277 19.79 -13.96 8.84
CA LEU A 277 20.58 -13.27 7.80
C LEU A 277 21.75 -12.46 8.37
N ARG A 278 21.78 -12.21 9.67
CA ARG A 278 22.86 -11.47 10.38
C ARG A 278 23.53 -12.31 11.46
N GLY A 279 23.38 -13.65 11.39
CA GLY A 279 24.14 -14.61 12.20
C GLY A 279 23.54 -14.87 13.58
N PHE A 280 22.33 -14.42 13.88
CA PHE A 280 21.63 -14.78 15.11
C PHE A 280 20.77 -16.03 14.90
N ASP A 281 20.75 -16.93 15.86
CA ASP A 281 19.84 -18.09 15.91
C ASP A 281 18.77 -17.84 16.98
N ILE A 282 17.63 -17.29 16.58
CA ILE A 282 16.56 -16.89 17.50
C ILE A 282 15.77 -18.11 17.96
N LYS A 283 15.73 -18.30 19.28
CA LYS A 283 14.89 -19.26 20.00
C LYS A 283 13.95 -18.53 20.95
N TRP A 284 12.90 -19.20 21.36
CA TRP A 284 11.86 -18.62 22.20
C TRP A 284 11.73 -19.33 23.52
N LYS A 285 11.48 -18.58 24.59
CA LYS A 285 11.18 -19.08 25.92
C LYS A 285 10.04 -18.27 26.56
N GLY A 286 9.26 -18.91 27.44
CA GLY A 286 8.06 -18.30 28.00
C GLY A 286 6.86 -18.42 27.08
N SER A 287 5.80 -17.65 27.34
CA SER A 287 4.58 -17.60 26.53
C SER A 287 3.82 -16.29 26.76
N GLY A 288 3.05 -15.87 25.76
CA GLY A 288 2.21 -14.68 25.84
C GLY A 288 3.05 -13.40 26.04
N LEU A 289 2.70 -12.59 27.05
CA LEU A 289 3.43 -11.33 27.33
C LEU A 289 4.82 -11.56 27.95
N ASP A 290 5.05 -12.74 28.55
CA ASP A 290 6.34 -13.11 29.13
C ASP A 290 7.25 -13.87 28.15
N GLU A 291 6.83 -13.99 26.90
CA GLU A 291 7.63 -14.63 25.86
C GLU A 291 8.80 -13.77 25.45
N ILE A 292 9.98 -14.37 25.35
CA ILE A 292 11.23 -13.71 25.02
C ILE A 292 11.92 -14.49 23.89
N GLY A 293 12.32 -13.75 22.84
CA GLY A 293 13.24 -14.26 21.82
C GLY A 293 14.68 -13.98 22.21
N TYR A 294 15.51 -15.04 22.22
CA TYR A 294 16.93 -14.95 22.55
C TYR A 294 17.80 -15.61 21.46
N ASP A 295 19.02 -15.15 21.34
CA ASP A 295 20.00 -15.77 20.45
C ASP A 295 20.62 -16.98 21.10
N GLU A 296 20.45 -18.18 20.52
CA GLU A 296 20.97 -19.45 21.03
C GLU A 296 22.49 -19.43 21.16
N ASN A 297 23.21 -18.75 20.26
CA ASN A 297 24.66 -18.71 20.23
C ASN A 297 25.25 -17.94 21.42
N THR A 298 24.58 -16.88 21.87
CA THR A 298 25.12 -15.96 22.89
C THR A 298 24.32 -15.91 24.18
N GLY A 299 23.08 -16.44 24.17
CA GLY A 299 22.14 -16.34 25.27
C GLY A 299 21.53 -14.94 25.45
N ARG A 300 21.81 -13.96 24.55
CA ARG A 300 21.27 -12.61 24.64
C ARG A 300 19.78 -12.60 24.38
N GLU A 301 19.02 -11.97 25.27
CA GLU A 301 17.59 -11.72 25.10
C GLU A 301 17.40 -10.49 24.20
N LEU A 302 16.80 -10.70 23.01
CA LEU A 302 16.75 -9.68 21.95
C LEU A 302 15.34 -9.21 21.63
N ILE A 303 14.33 -10.08 21.78
CA ILE A 303 12.95 -9.78 21.41
C ILE A 303 12.03 -9.91 22.62
N PHE A 304 11.19 -8.89 22.85
CA PHE A 304 10.25 -8.80 23.96
C PHE A 304 8.85 -8.48 23.47
N ILE A 305 7.84 -9.01 24.15
CA ILE A 305 6.44 -8.78 23.83
C ILE A 305 5.88 -7.70 24.76
N SER A 306 5.04 -6.81 24.24
CA SER A 306 4.39 -5.76 25.03
C SER A 306 2.96 -5.52 24.56
N GLU A 307 2.04 -5.52 25.53
CA GLU A 307 0.62 -5.20 25.32
C GLU A 307 0.41 -3.83 24.66
N LYS A 308 1.30 -2.88 24.88
CA LYS A 308 1.28 -1.55 24.25
C LYS A 308 1.14 -1.60 22.72
N TYR A 309 1.65 -2.65 22.09
CA TYR A 309 1.65 -2.82 20.63
C TYR A 309 0.52 -3.71 20.10
N PHE A 310 -0.35 -4.23 20.97
CA PHE A 310 -1.55 -4.94 20.54
C PHE A 310 -2.59 -3.96 20.01
N ARG A 311 -3.42 -4.43 19.10
CA ARG A 311 -4.55 -3.66 18.57
C ARG A 311 -5.78 -3.86 19.46
N PRO A 312 -6.67 -2.86 19.61
CA PRO A 312 -7.93 -3.02 20.35
C PRO A 312 -8.83 -4.12 19.78
N ALA A 313 -8.78 -4.35 18.47
CA ALA A 313 -9.42 -5.46 17.78
C ALA A 313 -8.41 -6.07 16.81
N GLU A 314 -7.88 -7.23 17.19
CA GLU A 314 -6.87 -7.92 16.37
C GLU A 314 -7.53 -8.65 15.19
N VAL A 315 -6.77 -8.76 14.10
CA VAL A 315 -7.07 -9.62 12.96
C VAL A 315 -5.99 -10.70 12.97
N GLU A 316 -6.40 -11.94 13.23
CA GLU A 316 -5.44 -13.03 13.45
C GLU A 316 -4.81 -13.53 12.15
N GLU A 317 -5.62 -13.70 11.10
CA GLU A 317 -5.20 -14.32 9.86
C GLU A 317 -5.80 -13.62 8.64
N LEU A 318 -4.95 -13.26 7.67
CA LEU A 318 -5.36 -12.76 6.36
C LEU A 318 -4.59 -13.53 5.30
N LEU A 319 -5.31 -14.32 4.50
CA LEU A 319 -4.79 -15.11 3.38
C LEU A 319 -5.63 -14.81 2.14
N GLY A 320 -5.04 -14.23 1.10
CA GLY A 320 -5.75 -13.88 -0.12
C GLY A 320 -5.81 -15.01 -1.13
N ASP A 321 -6.84 -14.97 -1.99
CA ASP A 321 -6.94 -15.75 -3.21
C ASP A 321 -6.91 -14.80 -4.41
N SER A 322 -5.74 -14.69 -5.05
CA SER A 322 -5.52 -13.85 -6.22
C SER A 322 -5.78 -14.55 -7.55
N THR A 323 -6.51 -15.66 -7.56
CA THR A 323 -6.79 -16.46 -8.77
C THR A 323 -7.35 -15.59 -9.89
N ARG A 324 -8.27 -14.67 -9.59
CA ARG A 324 -8.83 -13.76 -10.57
C ARG A 324 -7.79 -12.81 -11.19
N ALA A 325 -6.94 -12.19 -10.38
CA ALA A 325 -5.87 -11.33 -10.87
C ALA A 325 -4.85 -12.10 -11.72
N ARG A 326 -4.54 -13.35 -11.34
CA ARG A 326 -3.64 -14.21 -12.12
C ARG A 326 -4.22 -14.57 -13.48
N THR A 327 -5.53 -14.81 -13.58
CA THR A 327 -6.17 -15.25 -14.83
C THR A 327 -6.58 -14.09 -15.74
N GLU A 328 -7.12 -13.01 -15.20
CA GLU A 328 -7.65 -11.90 -15.99
C GLU A 328 -6.63 -10.79 -16.24
N LEU A 329 -5.71 -10.56 -15.30
CA LEU A 329 -4.65 -9.53 -15.41
C LEU A 329 -3.30 -10.14 -15.81
N GLU A 330 -3.17 -11.47 -15.86
CA GLU A 330 -1.88 -12.16 -16.03
C GLU A 330 -0.85 -11.70 -14.98
N TRP A 331 -1.34 -11.33 -13.77
CA TRP A 331 -0.50 -10.84 -12.69
C TRP A 331 -0.04 -11.99 -11.80
N VAL A 332 1.27 -12.14 -11.64
CA VAL A 332 1.89 -13.14 -10.77
C VAL A 332 3.00 -12.47 -9.95
N PRO A 333 3.00 -12.61 -8.62
CA PRO A 333 4.12 -12.15 -7.80
C PRO A 333 5.44 -12.77 -8.28
N GLN A 334 6.48 -11.93 -8.36
CA GLN A 334 7.82 -12.34 -8.81
C GLN A 334 8.77 -12.55 -7.64
N TYR A 335 8.51 -11.89 -6.50
CA TYR A 335 9.32 -11.98 -5.31
C TYR A 335 8.75 -13.01 -4.35
N SER A 336 9.60 -13.92 -3.88
CA SER A 336 9.31 -14.81 -2.76
C SER A 336 9.39 -14.07 -1.41
N PHE A 337 8.84 -14.68 -0.37
CA PHE A 337 8.95 -14.15 0.99
C PHE A 337 10.41 -14.02 1.45
N ASP A 338 11.26 -14.99 1.11
CA ASP A 338 12.67 -14.98 1.49
C ASP A 338 13.43 -13.84 0.80
N GLU A 339 13.20 -13.60 -0.49
CA GLU A 339 13.79 -12.48 -1.22
C GLU A 339 13.33 -11.13 -0.67
N LEU A 340 12.05 -11.00 -0.29
CA LEU A 340 11.52 -9.81 0.37
C LEU A 340 12.24 -9.53 1.68
N VAL A 341 12.36 -10.54 2.56
CA VAL A 341 13.05 -10.40 3.85
C VAL A 341 14.51 -10.02 3.64
N GLN A 342 15.19 -10.69 2.70
CA GLN A 342 16.59 -10.44 2.36
C GLN A 342 16.80 -8.97 1.90
N GLU A 343 15.99 -8.49 0.92
CA GLU A 343 16.12 -7.13 0.39
C GLU A 343 15.90 -6.07 1.51
N MET A 344 14.89 -6.29 2.37
CA MET A 344 14.59 -5.37 3.46
C MET A 344 15.70 -5.32 4.51
N VAL A 345 16.26 -6.48 4.87
CA VAL A 345 17.38 -6.58 5.84
C VAL A 345 18.64 -5.98 5.25
N ASP A 346 18.97 -6.27 3.99
CA ASP A 346 20.16 -5.74 3.33
C ASP A 346 20.13 -4.22 3.23
N GLU A 347 18.94 -3.65 2.92
CA GLU A 347 18.79 -2.20 2.83
C GLU A 347 18.95 -1.51 4.19
N ASP A 348 18.31 -2.03 5.24
CA ASP A 348 18.33 -1.40 6.56
C ASP A 348 19.66 -1.62 7.33
N CYS A 349 20.40 -2.68 7.00
CA CYS A 349 21.68 -3.02 7.67
C CYS A 349 22.94 -2.68 6.84
N LYS A 350 22.82 -1.73 5.92
CA LYS A 350 23.96 -1.13 5.19
C LYS A 350 24.92 -0.40 6.10
#